data_31b52ded5576a3d1bf7a8747f57f99cf
#
_entry.id   31b52ded5576a3d1bf7a8747f57f99cf
#
_cell.length_a   1.000
_cell.length_b   1.000
_cell.length_c   1.000
_cell.angle_alpha   90.00
_cell.angle_beta   90.00
_cell.angle_gamma   90.00
#
_symmetry.space_group_name_H-M   'P 1'
#
loop_
_entity.id
_entity.type
_entity.pdbx_description
1 polymer ?
#
loop_
_entity_poly.entity_id
_entity_poly.type
_entity_poly.pdbx_seq_one_letter_code
_entity_poly.pdbx_strand_id
1 'polypeptide(L)'
;RDGKIEAVWGDQIPANVDLTNVPIIDTNGTIYPGLIDSHNHMHYNHIPLWDFEVHTSSKSEEGGYSNRNQWKNNPNYKRDISWMKTFVQGGSMWNMADEQMKYAEVMAVAGGVTAVQGSPTSNTDAWDSMLSRNIELYNFGGDDIHTKVTTLESDYVGNHIKTGNSSNDLNAWYLHLSEGVDEVSRAEFDVLVQNDLLVGELVVVHGTALTATEFAMMGQVGADLAWSPLSNLLLYGDTTDVVAADQAGVRISIAPDWGPSGSKNVLHELKVADVWNKQALDGYFSDYELAAMTTKNPALANKWDGFVGRVNAGLYADLVVVDNFH
;
A
#
# COMPACT_ATOMS: atom_id res chain seq x y z
N ARG A 1 -27.06 5.63 1.90
CA ARG A 1 -27.95 5.81 0.75
C ARG A 1 -27.12 5.99 -0.50
N ASP A 2 -27.45 5.27 -1.57
CA ASP A 2 -26.71 5.34 -2.84
C ASP A 2 -25.19 5.09 -2.69
N GLY A 3 -24.82 4.12 -1.83
CA GLY A 3 -23.44 3.77 -1.53
C GLY A 3 -22.70 4.75 -0.60
N LYS A 4 -23.40 5.79 -0.09
CA LYS A 4 -22.81 6.79 0.81
C LYS A 4 -23.36 6.72 2.22
N ILE A 5 -22.55 7.16 3.17
CA ILE A 5 -22.95 7.35 4.56
C ILE A 5 -23.86 8.59 4.63
N GLU A 6 -25.11 8.41 5.01
CA GLU A 6 -26.07 9.51 5.12
C GLU A 6 -25.89 10.28 6.45
N ALA A 7 -25.69 9.55 7.54
CA ALA A 7 -25.48 10.14 8.85
C ALA A 7 -24.66 9.20 9.75
N VAL A 8 -23.96 9.79 10.72
CA VAL A 8 -23.28 9.10 11.82
C VAL A 8 -23.78 9.72 13.12
N TRP A 9 -24.16 8.92 14.09
CA TRP A 9 -24.65 9.38 15.39
C TRP A 9 -24.20 8.44 16.50
N GLY A 10 -24.27 8.92 17.74
CA GLY A 10 -24.04 8.12 18.94
C GLY A 10 -25.33 7.42 19.43
N ASP A 11 -25.60 7.48 20.72
CA ASP A 11 -26.69 6.74 21.37
C ASP A 11 -28.11 7.15 20.95
N GLN A 12 -28.28 8.36 20.39
CA GLN A 12 -29.58 8.88 20.00
C GLN A 12 -29.66 9.14 18.50
N ILE A 13 -30.70 8.58 17.87
CA ILE A 13 -30.99 8.82 16.45
C ILE A 13 -31.39 10.29 16.30
N PRO A 14 -30.74 11.06 15.42
CA PRO A 14 -31.14 12.44 15.14
C PRO A 14 -32.58 12.53 14.64
N ALA A 15 -33.33 13.53 15.09
CA ALA A 15 -34.77 13.69 14.78
C ALA A 15 -35.08 13.84 13.28
N ASN A 16 -34.07 14.20 12.49
CA ASN A 16 -34.17 14.34 11.03
C ASN A 16 -33.84 13.06 10.26
N VAL A 17 -33.49 11.96 10.95
CA VAL A 17 -33.19 10.67 10.33
C VAL A 17 -34.43 9.79 10.37
N ASP A 18 -34.97 9.48 9.20
CA ASP A 18 -36.11 8.56 9.05
C ASP A 18 -35.59 7.14 8.77
N LEU A 19 -35.81 6.24 9.72
CA LEU A 19 -35.47 4.82 9.60
C LEU A 19 -36.66 3.94 9.18
N THR A 20 -37.77 4.53 8.74
CA THR A 20 -38.94 3.77 8.26
C THR A 20 -38.55 2.92 7.07
N ASN A 21 -38.74 1.60 7.19
CA ASN A 21 -38.33 0.60 6.19
C ASN A 21 -36.81 0.50 5.90
N VAL A 22 -35.97 1.01 6.78
CA VAL A 22 -34.51 0.82 6.69
C VAL A 22 -34.14 -0.46 7.46
N PRO A 23 -33.44 -1.43 6.84
CA PRO A 23 -32.93 -2.60 7.54
C PRO A 23 -31.93 -2.16 8.63
N ILE A 24 -32.08 -2.69 9.83
CA ILE A 24 -31.14 -2.47 10.93
C ILE A 24 -30.29 -3.73 11.06
N ILE A 25 -28.98 -3.56 11.03
CA ILE A 25 -28.00 -4.63 11.25
C ILE A 25 -27.26 -4.30 12.54
N ASP A 26 -27.51 -5.11 13.57
CA ASP A 26 -26.70 -5.10 14.78
C ASP A 26 -25.46 -5.95 14.54
N THR A 27 -24.30 -5.29 14.44
CA THR A 27 -23.04 -5.97 14.10
C THR A 27 -22.36 -6.57 15.33
N ASN A 28 -22.71 -6.13 16.54
CA ASN A 28 -21.97 -6.45 17.78
C ASN A 28 -20.46 -6.24 17.65
N GLY A 29 -20.04 -5.36 16.75
CA GLY A 29 -18.66 -5.11 16.40
C GLY A 29 -18.36 -3.61 16.32
N THR A 30 -17.11 -3.30 16.02
CA THR A 30 -16.66 -1.93 15.76
C THR A 30 -16.59 -1.70 14.24
N ILE A 31 -17.19 -0.60 13.78
CA ILE A 31 -17.18 -0.20 12.37
C ILE A 31 -16.01 0.74 12.14
N TYR A 32 -15.14 0.34 11.22
CA TYR A 32 -14.02 1.15 10.73
C TYR A 32 -14.23 1.56 9.27
N PRO A 33 -13.54 2.60 8.79
CA PRO A 33 -13.39 2.80 7.35
C PRO A 33 -12.80 1.54 6.72
N GLY A 34 -13.17 1.22 5.50
CA GLY A 34 -12.52 0.16 4.74
C GLY A 34 -11.01 0.40 4.65
N LEU A 35 -10.23 -0.65 4.83
CA LEU A 35 -8.77 -0.56 4.76
C LEU A 35 -8.34 -0.32 3.32
N ILE A 36 -7.28 0.46 3.15
CA ILE A 36 -6.69 0.79 1.85
C ILE A 36 -5.29 0.19 1.79
N ASP A 37 -5.09 -0.73 0.87
CA ASP A 37 -3.81 -1.35 0.55
C ASP A 37 -3.03 -0.42 -0.37
N SER A 38 -2.05 0.28 0.20
CA SER A 38 -1.30 1.33 -0.49
C SER A 38 -0.26 0.80 -1.46
N HIS A 39 0.13 -0.48 -1.36
CA HIS A 39 1.08 -1.09 -2.26
C HIS A 39 0.98 -2.61 -2.23
N ASN A 40 0.77 -3.20 -3.40
CA ASN A 40 0.66 -4.63 -3.55
C ASN A 40 1.09 -5.08 -4.97
N HIS A 41 1.65 -6.26 -5.05
CA HIS A 41 1.86 -6.99 -6.30
C HIS A 41 0.88 -8.17 -6.35
N MET A 42 -0.40 -7.89 -6.54
CA MET A 42 -1.50 -8.86 -6.41
C MET A 42 -1.26 -10.18 -7.17
N HIS A 43 -0.66 -10.10 -8.35
CA HIS A 43 -0.37 -11.28 -9.18
C HIS A 43 0.71 -12.21 -8.62
N TYR A 44 1.34 -11.88 -7.48
CA TYR A 44 2.24 -12.76 -6.74
C TYR A 44 1.59 -13.36 -5.47
N ASN A 45 0.40 -12.92 -5.07
CA ASN A 45 -0.17 -13.28 -3.76
C ASN A 45 -0.63 -14.73 -3.62
N HIS A 46 -0.69 -15.49 -4.71
CA HIS A 46 -0.89 -16.95 -4.68
C HIS A 46 0.38 -17.72 -4.30
N ILE A 47 1.55 -17.06 -4.32
CA ILE A 47 2.84 -17.65 -3.95
C ILE A 47 3.00 -17.55 -2.43
N PRO A 48 3.42 -18.64 -1.75
CA PRO A 48 3.69 -18.59 -0.31
C PRO A 48 4.93 -17.76 0.01
N LEU A 49 5.16 -17.48 1.28
CA LEU A 49 6.41 -16.89 1.74
C LEU A 49 7.60 -17.68 1.22
N TRP A 50 8.59 -16.95 0.73
CA TRP A 50 9.84 -17.52 0.25
C TRP A 50 10.67 -18.02 1.45
N ASP A 51 11.52 -18.99 1.24
CA ASP A 51 12.40 -19.53 2.30
C ASP A 51 13.61 -18.60 2.52
N PHE A 52 13.42 -17.59 3.36
CA PHE A 52 14.44 -16.57 3.63
C PHE A 52 15.62 -17.12 4.42
N GLU A 53 15.45 -18.10 5.28
CA GLU A 53 16.54 -18.70 6.03
C GLU A 53 17.57 -19.32 5.10
N VAL A 54 17.13 -20.02 4.07
CA VAL A 54 18.02 -20.60 3.05
C VAL A 54 18.65 -19.54 2.15
N HIS A 55 17.91 -18.47 1.84
CA HIS A 55 18.33 -17.48 0.84
C HIS A 55 19.16 -16.35 1.42
N THR A 56 18.93 -15.95 2.65
CA THR A 56 19.60 -14.80 3.27
C THR A 56 20.77 -15.15 4.15
N SER A 57 20.82 -16.35 4.73
CA SER A 57 21.87 -16.78 5.66
C SER A 57 23.31 -16.71 5.14
N SER A 58 23.50 -16.60 3.83
CA SER A 58 24.82 -16.51 3.18
C SER A 58 25.16 -15.11 2.65
N LYS A 59 24.33 -14.09 2.89
CA LYS A 59 24.42 -12.82 2.17
C LYS A 59 24.97 -11.66 3.01
N SER A 60 24.72 -11.63 4.30
CA SER A 60 25.28 -10.65 5.22
C SER A 60 25.49 -11.27 6.59
N GLU A 61 26.32 -10.66 7.43
CA GLU A 61 26.46 -11.04 8.83
C GLU A 61 25.14 -10.86 9.60
N GLU A 62 24.22 -10.06 9.09
CA GLU A 62 22.92 -9.74 9.68
C GLU A 62 21.74 -10.52 9.06
N GLY A 63 21.99 -11.34 8.03
CA GLY A 63 21.00 -12.27 7.48
C GLY A 63 20.02 -11.69 6.46
N GLY A 64 20.34 -10.54 5.80
CA GLY A 64 19.50 -9.93 4.76
C GLY A 64 20.22 -9.62 3.45
N TYR A 65 19.47 -9.26 2.42
CA TYR A 65 20.02 -8.68 1.21
C TYR A 65 20.30 -7.18 1.44
N SER A 66 21.34 -6.63 0.80
CA SER A 66 21.63 -5.20 0.91
C SER A 66 20.68 -4.34 0.07
N ASN A 67 20.20 -4.87 -1.06
CA ASN A 67 19.28 -4.14 -1.95
C ASN A 67 18.47 -5.08 -2.85
N ARG A 68 17.44 -4.52 -3.49
CA ARG A 68 16.50 -5.24 -4.36
C ARG A 68 17.14 -5.94 -5.56
N ASN A 69 18.31 -5.50 -6.02
CA ASN A 69 18.98 -6.11 -7.16
C ASN A 69 19.65 -7.45 -6.78
N GLN A 70 19.95 -7.65 -5.50
CA GLN A 70 20.59 -8.88 -5.05
C GLN A 70 19.62 -10.07 -5.02
N TRP A 71 18.43 -9.92 -4.42
CA TRP A 71 17.47 -11.03 -4.37
C TRP A 71 16.90 -11.38 -5.75
N LYS A 72 16.73 -10.40 -6.64
CA LYS A 72 16.32 -10.64 -8.05
C LYS A 72 17.33 -11.49 -8.80
N ASN A 73 18.61 -11.39 -8.46
CA ASN A 73 19.69 -12.17 -9.06
C ASN A 73 19.92 -13.53 -8.39
N ASN A 74 19.21 -13.85 -7.31
CA ASN A 74 19.29 -15.17 -6.69
C ASN A 74 18.73 -16.23 -7.67
N PRO A 75 19.47 -17.33 -7.95
CA PRO A 75 18.99 -18.37 -8.87
C PRO A 75 17.64 -18.99 -8.45
N ASN A 76 17.37 -19.07 -7.15
CA ASN A 76 16.14 -19.61 -6.63
C ASN A 76 14.94 -18.68 -6.85
N TYR A 77 15.15 -17.36 -6.93
CA TYR A 77 14.08 -16.40 -7.22
C TYR A 77 13.34 -16.74 -8.52
N LYS A 78 14.08 -17.07 -9.57
CA LYS A 78 13.48 -17.43 -10.84
C LYS A 78 12.63 -18.71 -10.72
N ARG A 79 13.13 -19.73 -10.03
CA ARG A 79 12.43 -21.01 -9.85
C ARG A 79 11.22 -20.89 -8.94
N ASP A 80 11.39 -20.23 -7.79
CA ASP A 80 10.42 -20.30 -6.70
C ASP A 80 9.34 -19.21 -6.82
N ILE A 81 9.65 -18.11 -7.50
CA ILE A 81 8.76 -16.96 -7.63
C ILE A 81 8.39 -16.66 -9.08
N SER A 82 9.37 -16.29 -9.92
CA SER A 82 9.05 -15.84 -11.28
C SER A 82 8.35 -16.92 -12.13
N TRP A 83 8.82 -18.15 -12.06
CA TRP A 83 8.21 -19.25 -12.80
C TRP A 83 6.84 -19.59 -12.23
N MET A 84 6.69 -19.63 -10.92
CA MET A 84 5.40 -19.93 -10.29
C MET A 84 4.33 -18.90 -10.69
N LYS A 85 4.68 -17.62 -10.66
CA LYS A 85 3.80 -16.57 -11.18
C LYS A 85 3.46 -16.78 -12.66
N THR A 86 4.47 -17.03 -13.49
CA THR A 86 4.30 -17.15 -14.94
C THR A 86 3.51 -18.40 -15.33
N PHE A 87 3.67 -19.51 -14.62
CA PHE A 87 2.88 -20.73 -14.86
C PHE A 87 1.39 -20.53 -14.67
N VAL A 88 1.00 -19.77 -13.66
CA VAL A 88 -0.41 -19.47 -13.43
C VAL A 88 -0.92 -18.45 -14.45
N GLN A 89 -0.17 -17.38 -14.66
CA GLN A 89 -0.56 -16.25 -15.51
C GLN A 89 -0.43 -16.54 -17.02
N GLY A 90 0.58 -17.32 -17.41
CA GLY A 90 0.98 -17.44 -18.81
C GLY A 90 0.16 -18.46 -19.63
N GLY A 91 -0.10 -18.10 -20.89
CA GLY A 91 -0.97 -18.83 -21.78
C GLY A 91 -0.50 -20.20 -22.28
N SER A 92 0.67 -20.69 -21.88
CA SER A 92 1.18 -22.00 -22.33
C SER A 92 0.75 -23.20 -21.47
N MET A 93 0.32 -22.98 -20.23
CA MET A 93 -0.14 -24.07 -19.34
C MET A 93 -1.54 -23.83 -18.77
N TRP A 94 -1.74 -22.77 -17.98
CA TRP A 94 -3.00 -22.61 -17.24
C TRP A 94 -3.82 -21.40 -17.67
N ASN A 95 -3.16 -20.32 -18.10
CA ASN A 95 -3.82 -19.07 -18.53
C ASN A 95 -4.89 -18.57 -17.53
N MET A 96 -4.51 -18.49 -16.24
CA MET A 96 -5.38 -18.16 -15.12
C MET A 96 -5.02 -16.78 -14.52
N ALA A 97 -4.78 -15.79 -15.37
CA ALA A 97 -4.43 -14.45 -14.90
C ALA A 97 -5.56 -13.80 -14.09
N ASP A 98 -6.80 -14.01 -14.52
CA ASP A 98 -7.97 -13.46 -13.85
C ASP A 98 -8.22 -14.13 -12.50
N GLU A 99 -8.12 -15.46 -12.44
CA GLU A 99 -8.24 -16.21 -11.20
C GLU A 99 -7.14 -15.87 -10.20
N GLN A 100 -5.93 -15.63 -10.70
CA GLN A 100 -4.81 -15.14 -9.88
C GLN A 100 -5.13 -13.80 -9.22
N MET A 101 -5.68 -12.86 -9.97
CA MET A 101 -6.10 -11.55 -9.46
C MET A 101 -7.28 -11.68 -8.51
N LYS A 102 -8.28 -12.51 -8.85
CA LYS A 102 -9.44 -12.78 -7.98
C LYS A 102 -9.04 -13.43 -6.67
N TYR A 103 -8.08 -14.34 -6.68
CA TYR A 103 -7.54 -14.94 -5.46
C TYR A 103 -6.93 -13.87 -4.54
N ALA A 104 -6.10 -12.97 -5.10
CA ALA A 104 -5.47 -11.88 -4.36
C ALA A 104 -6.52 -10.91 -3.80
N GLU A 105 -7.54 -10.57 -4.60
CA GLU A 105 -8.65 -9.72 -4.18
C GLU A 105 -9.43 -10.32 -3.01
N VAL A 106 -9.76 -11.61 -3.08
CA VAL A 106 -10.48 -12.31 -2.00
C VAL A 106 -9.65 -12.28 -0.71
N MET A 107 -8.34 -12.48 -0.79
CA MET A 107 -7.46 -12.37 0.37
C MET A 107 -7.45 -10.96 0.97
N ALA A 108 -7.42 -9.93 0.14
CA ALA A 108 -7.45 -8.54 0.57
C ALA A 108 -8.80 -8.20 1.24
N VAL A 109 -9.92 -8.52 0.57
CA VAL A 109 -11.28 -8.26 1.09
C VAL A 109 -11.55 -9.02 2.38
N ALA A 110 -11.10 -10.27 2.49
CA ALA A 110 -11.20 -11.05 3.74
C ALA A 110 -10.43 -10.41 4.90
N GLY A 111 -9.42 -9.59 4.62
CA GLY A 111 -8.69 -8.76 5.57
C GLY A 111 -9.25 -7.34 5.75
N GLY A 112 -10.48 -7.06 5.26
CA GLY A 112 -11.15 -5.76 5.44
C GLY A 112 -10.73 -4.68 4.44
N VAL A 113 -10.00 -5.04 3.38
CA VAL A 113 -9.54 -4.10 2.35
C VAL A 113 -10.68 -3.77 1.39
N THR A 114 -10.89 -2.49 1.13
CA THR A 114 -11.89 -1.99 0.17
C THR A 114 -11.25 -1.30 -1.04
N ALA A 115 -9.96 -1.00 -0.96
CA ALA A 115 -9.19 -0.44 -2.08
C ALA A 115 -7.77 -0.99 -2.08
N VAL A 116 -7.25 -1.38 -3.25
CA VAL A 116 -5.94 -2.02 -3.45
C VAL A 116 -5.16 -1.29 -4.53
N GLN A 117 -3.90 -0.93 -4.24
CA GLN A 117 -2.91 -0.58 -5.24
C GLN A 117 -2.27 -1.88 -5.77
N GLY A 118 -2.00 -1.95 -7.04
CA GLY A 118 -1.36 -3.07 -7.69
C GLY A 118 -2.07 -3.49 -8.96
N SER A 119 -1.46 -3.14 -10.10
CA SER A 119 -2.03 -3.44 -11.41
C SER A 119 -1.71 -4.86 -11.86
N PRO A 120 -2.65 -5.53 -12.54
CA PRO A 120 -2.35 -6.71 -13.30
C PRO A 120 -1.47 -6.34 -14.50
N THR A 121 -0.44 -7.12 -14.74
CA THR A 121 0.49 -6.91 -15.86
C THR A 121 -0.12 -7.21 -17.22
N SER A 122 -1.26 -7.88 -17.25
CA SER A 122 -1.98 -8.24 -18.47
C SER A 122 -3.36 -8.72 -18.08
N ASN A 123 -4.32 -8.08 -18.46
CA ASN A 123 -5.70 -8.39 -18.68
C ASN A 123 -6.68 -7.53 -17.91
N THR A 124 -7.69 -7.17 -18.62
CA THR A 124 -8.68 -6.18 -18.26
C THR A 124 -9.92 -6.80 -17.63
N ASP A 125 -10.22 -8.06 -17.88
CA ASP A 125 -11.50 -8.66 -17.46
C ASP A 125 -11.58 -8.79 -15.92
N ALA A 126 -10.45 -9.05 -15.26
CA ALA A 126 -10.38 -9.08 -13.81
C ALA A 126 -10.70 -7.72 -13.16
N TRP A 127 -10.35 -6.62 -13.82
CA TRP A 127 -10.58 -5.28 -13.32
C TRP A 127 -12.05 -4.88 -13.32
N ASP A 128 -12.77 -5.23 -14.39
CA ASP A 128 -14.16 -4.87 -14.58
C ASP A 128 -15.10 -5.57 -13.58
N SER A 129 -14.61 -6.60 -12.90
CA SER A 129 -15.37 -7.41 -11.97
C SER A 129 -14.79 -7.43 -10.55
N MET A 130 -13.90 -6.50 -10.20
CA MET A 130 -13.38 -6.38 -8.84
C MET A 130 -14.45 -5.90 -7.86
N LEU A 131 -14.42 -6.48 -6.64
CA LEU A 131 -15.24 -6.06 -5.49
C LEU A 131 -14.61 -4.88 -4.77
N SER A 132 -13.27 -4.85 -4.71
CA SER A 132 -12.50 -3.74 -4.16
C SER A 132 -12.21 -2.70 -5.23
N ARG A 133 -11.99 -1.45 -4.84
CA ARG A 133 -11.48 -0.43 -5.75
C ARG A 133 -10.04 -0.75 -6.12
N ASN A 134 -9.69 -0.69 -7.38
CA ASN A 134 -8.31 -0.66 -7.78
C ASN A 134 -7.81 0.79 -7.82
N ILE A 135 -6.75 1.09 -7.05
CA ILE A 135 -6.24 2.46 -6.90
C ILE A 135 -5.74 3.05 -8.21
N GLU A 136 -5.26 2.21 -9.14
CA GLU A 136 -4.74 2.64 -10.45
C GLU A 136 -5.82 2.89 -11.51
N LEU A 137 -7.09 2.67 -11.16
CA LEU A 137 -8.23 2.99 -12.04
C LEU A 137 -8.92 4.28 -11.58
N TYR A 138 -9.62 4.93 -12.52
CA TYR A 138 -10.43 6.11 -12.25
C TYR A 138 -11.65 5.75 -11.38
N ASN A 139 -11.55 5.95 -10.06
CA ASN A 139 -12.61 5.59 -9.12
C ASN A 139 -13.57 6.74 -8.80
N PHE A 140 -13.07 7.98 -8.83
CA PHE A 140 -13.82 9.16 -8.37
C PHE A 140 -13.85 10.27 -9.42
N GLY A 141 -13.81 9.90 -10.69
CA GLY A 141 -14.14 10.81 -11.77
C GLY A 141 -13.00 11.68 -12.27
N GLY A 142 -11.78 11.16 -12.31
CA GLY A 142 -10.64 11.86 -12.91
C GLY A 142 -9.36 11.82 -12.10
N ASP A 143 -9.34 10.97 -11.07
CA ASP A 143 -8.13 10.65 -10.34
C ASP A 143 -7.13 9.95 -11.27
N ASP A 144 -5.89 10.43 -11.26
CA ASP A 144 -4.77 9.89 -12.03
C ASP A 144 -3.68 9.45 -11.07
N ILE A 145 -3.47 8.13 -10.98
CA ILE A 145 -2.50 7.52 -10.07
C ILE A 145 -1.56 6.62 -10.87
N HIS A 146 -0.28 6.87 -10.76
CA HIS A 146 0.77 6.13 -11.45
C HIS A 146 1.62 5.31 -10.51
N THR A 147 2.02 4.13 -10.99
CA THR A 147 2.91 3.22 -10.27
C THR A 147 4.11 2.87 -11.13
N LYS A 148 5.31 2.96 -10.54
CA LYS A 148 6.56 2.52 -11.16
C LYS A 148 7.41 1.74 -10.17
N VAL A 149 8.09 0.72 -10.69
CA VAL A 149 8.98 -0.13 -9.87
C VAL A 149 10.43 0.35 -9.93
N THR A 150 10.89 0.82 -11.07
CA THR A 150 12.33 1.07 -11.28
C THR A 150 12.65 2.34 -12.06
N THR A 151 11.66 3.12 -12.46
CA THR A 151 11.89 4.31 -13.28
C THR A 151 12.04 5.53 -12.40
N LEU A 152 13.27 5.97 -12.20
CA LEU A 152 13.63 7.22 -11.50
C LEU A 152 13.55 8.45 -12.40
N GLU A 153 13.51 8.22 -13.71
CA GLU A 153 13.25 9.21 -14.75
C GLU A 153 11.92 8.83 -15.41
N SER A 154 10.98 9.71 -15.42
CA SER A 154 9.67 9.45 -16.01
C SER A 154 9.27 10.62 -16.89
N ASP A 155 9.35 10.42 -18.20
CA ASP A 155 8.83 11.41 -19.17
C ASP A 155 7.36 11.71 -18.93
N TYR A 156 6.59 10.70 -18.54
CA TYR A 156 5.18 10.87 -18.24
C TYR A 156 4.98 11.74 -17.00
N VAL A 157 5.55 11.34 -15.86
CA VAL A 157 5.44 12.08 -14.60
C VAL A 157 6.09 13.46 -14.74
N GLY A 158 7.27 13.54 -15.37
CA GLY A 158 7.96 14.80 -15.64
C GLY A 158 7.12 15.74 -16.50
N ASN A 159 6.43 15.24 -17.51
CA ASN A 159 5.54 16.04 -18.34
C ASN A 159 4.29 16.51 -17.54
N HIS A 160 3.68 15.68 -16.71
CA HIS A 160 2.53 16.06 -15.89
C HIS A 160 2.89 17.08 -14.81
N ILE A 161 4.02 16.87 -14.12
CA ILE A 161 4.50 17.74 -13.04
C ILE A 161 5.12 19.04 -13.59
N LYS A 162 5.98 18.93 -14.61
CA LYS A 162 6.78 20.07 -15.10
C LYS A 162 6.02 20.99 -16.07
N THR A 163 5.03 20.48 -16.80
CA THR A 163 4.30 21.31 -17.78
C THR A 163 3.10 22.04 -17.19
N GLY A 164 2.72 21.73 -15.95
CA GLY A 164 1.55 22.32 -15.31
C GLY A 164 0.28 22.15 -16.13
N ASN A 165 0.17 21.04 -16.85
CA ASN A 165 -0.97 20.76 -17.71
C ASN A 165 -2.16 20.42 -16.83
N SER A 166 -2.91 21.42 -16.43
CA SER A 166 -4.03 21.39 -15.50
C SER A 166 -5.22 20.51 -15.93
N SER A 167 -5.14 19.89 -17.08
CA SER A 167 -6.19 18.97 -17.56
C SER A 167 -6.01 17.54 -17.05
N ASN A 168 -4.87 17.19 -16.46
CA ASN A 168 -4.57 15.88 -15.90
C ASN A 168 -3.73 16.07 -14.63
N ASP A 169 -4.37 16.50 -13.56
CA ASP A 169 -3.71 16.61 -12.25
C ASP A 169 -3.41 15.21 -11.73
N LEU A 170 -2.12 14.85 -11.72
CA LEU A 170 -1.64 13.62 -11.10
C LEU A 170 -1.99 13.65 -9.60
N ASN A 171 -2.76 12.66 -9.15
CA ASN A 171 -3.13 12.55 -7.75
C ASN A 171 -2.01 12.00 -6.90
N ALA A 172 -1.41 10.90 -7.37
CA ALA A 172 -0.31 10.23 -6.69
C ALA A 172 0.59 9.49 -7.67
N TRP A 173 1.87 9.40 -7.31
CA TRP A 173 2.86 8.62 -8.04
C TRP A 173 3.58 7.69 -7.07
N TYR A 174 3.23 6.40 -7.13
CA TYR A 174 3.86 5.35 -6.34
C TYR A 174 5.15 4.89 -7.00
N LEU A 175 6.27 5.06 -6.32
CA LEU A 175 7.59 4.71 -6.81
C LEU A 175 8.35 3.86 -5.80
N HIS A 176 8.79 2.66 -6.20
CA HIS A 176 9.78 1.91 -5.42
C HIS A 176 11.09 2.69 -5.41
N LEU A 177 11.48 3.16 -4.25
CA LEU A 177 12.65 4.00 -4.07
C LEU A 177 13.42 3.58 -2.83
N SER A 178 14.75 3.52 -2.96
CA SER A 178 15.66 3.24 -1.84
C SER A 178 15.30 1.93 -1.12
N GLU A 179 14.92 0.92 -1.89
CA GLU A 179 14.54 -0.41 -1.41
C GLU A 179 15.77 -1.26 -1.14
N GLY A 180 16.24 -1.22 0.10
CA GLY A 180 17.45 -1.86 0.61
C GLY A 180 18.01 -1.11 1.81
N VAL A 181 19.22 -1.48 2.24
CA VAL A 181 19.88 -0.92 3.44
C VAL A 181 21.28 -0.36 3.14
N ASP A 182 21.65 -0.27 1.86
CA ASP A 182 22.98 0.18 1.42
C ASP A 182 22.93 1.56 0.74
N GLU A 183 24.13 2.12 0.54
CA GLU A 183 24.31 3.40 -0.15
C GLU A 183 23.82 3.38 -1.61
N VAL A 184 23.82 2.21 -2.25
CA VAL A 184 23.32 2.08 -3.63
C VAL A 184 21.83 2.31 -3.66
N SER A 185 21.11 1.78 -2.68
CA SER A 185 19.67 2.02 -2.52
C SER A 185 19.38 3.48 -2.17
N ARG A 186 20.17 4.09 -1.26
CA ARG A 186 19.96 5.48 -0.87
C ARG A 186 20.23 6.46 -2.01
N ALA A 187 21.25 6.20 -2.84
CA ALA A 187 21.59 7.05 -3.98
C ALA A 187 20.46 7.16 -5.04
N GLU A 188 19.47 6.27 -5.02
CA GLU A 188 18.27 6.42 -5.87
C GLU A 188 17.52 7.73 -5.56
N PHE A 189 17.53 8.19 -4.32
CA PHE A 189 16.90 9.45 -3.93
C PHE A 189 17.62 10.65 -4.56
N ASP A 190 18.94 10.63 -4.64
CA ASP A 190 19.71 11.69 -5.29
C ASP A 190 19.36 11.81 -6.77
N VAL A 191 19.18 10.66 -7.45
CA VAL A 191 18.75 10.63 -8.87
C VAL A 191 17.36 11.24 -9.02
N LEU A 192 16.44 10.93 -8.10
CA LEU A 192 15.10 11.51 -8.09
C LEU A 192 15.15 13.04 -7.97
N VAL A 193 15.95 13.55 -7.02
CA VAL A 193 16.13 14.99 -6.80
C VAL A 193 16.77 15.67 -8.02
N GLN A 194 17.81 15.06 -8.61
CA GLN A 194 18.50 15.60 -9.79
C GLN A 194 17.58 15.72 -11.01
N ASN A 195 16.55 14.90 -11.09
CA ASN A 195 15.55 14.94 -12.17
C ASN A 195 14.35 15.86 -11.86
N ASP A 196 14.36 16.61 -10.75
CA ASP A 196 13.26 17.47 -10.28
C ASP A 196 11.94 16.69 -10.10
N LEU A 197 12.01 15.45 -9.61
CA LEU A 197 10.87 14.55 -9.40
C LEU A 197 10.49 14.39 -7.92
N LEU A 198 11.14 15.11 -7.01
CA LEU A 198 10.74 15.17 -5.61
C LEU A 198 9.60 16.18 -5.47
N VAL A 199 8.36 15.69 -5.46
CA VAL A 199 7.13 16.48 -5.51
C VAL A 199 6.10 15.94 -4.53
N GLY A 200 5.05 16.74 -4.24
CA GLY A 200 4.02 16.37 -3.26
C GLY A 200 3.10 15.22 -3.69
N GLU A 201 3.08 14.85 -4.95
CA GLU A 201 2.35 13.71 -5.50
C GLU A 201 3.10 12.38 -5.33
N LEU A 202 4.39 12.43 -4.93
CA LEU A 202 5.21 11.25 -4.76
C LEU A 202 4.79 10.46 -3.51
N VAL A 203 4.56 9.16 -3.69
CA VAL A 203 4.45 8.17 -2.62
C VAL A 203 5.64 7.22 -2.75
N VAL A 204 6.61 7.36 -1.86
CA VAL A 204 7.77 6.48 -1.81
C VAL A 204 7.34 5.11 -1.29
N VAL A 205 7.54 4.07 -2.07
CA VAL A 205 7.34 2.69 -1.63
C VAL A 205 8.66 2.18 -1.06
N HIS A 206 8.61 1.57 0.12
CA HIS A 206 9.70 1.11 0.95
C HIS A 206 10.50 2.24 1.62
N GLY A 207 11.38 2.93 0.90
CA GLY A 207 12.24 3.99 1.47
C GLY A 207 13.17 3.49 2.58
N THR A 208 13.53 2.21 2.57
CA THR A 208 14.23 1.54 3.69
C THR A 208 15.63 2.10 3.94
N ALA A 209 16.33 2.55 2.88
CA ALA A 209 17.66 3.15 3.01
C ALA A 209 17.65 4.66 3.32
N LEU A 210 16.47 5.29 3.38
CA LEU A 210 16.37 6.73 3.63
C LEU A 210 16.66 7.06 5.10
N THR A 211 17.23 8.25 5.30
CA THR A 211 17.54 8.80 6.63
C THR A 211 16.68 10.03 6.92
N ALA A 212 16.83 10.57 8.12
CA ALA A 212 16.17 11.81 8.51
C ALA A 212 16.40 12.97 7.53
N THR A 213 17.50 12.97 6.80
CA THR A 213 17.83 14.02 5.80
C THR A 213 16.88 13.95 4.60
N GLU A 214 16.72 12.78 4.00
CA GLU A 214 15.84 12.56 2.86
C GLU A 214 14.37 12.71 3.28
N PHE A 215 13.99 12.21 4.46
CA PHE A 215 12.64 12.42 5.00
C PHE A 215 12.33 13.89 5.24
N ALA A 216 13.29 14.70 5.72
CA ALA A 216 13.08 16.15 5.84
C ALA A 216 12.80 16.81 4.48
N MET A 217 13.45 16.37 3.40
CA MET A 217 13.18 16.85 2.05
C MET A 217 11.81 16.40 1.54
N MET A 218 11.42 15.16 1.81
CA MET A 218 10.07 14.63 1.50
C MET A 218 8.98 15.45 2.22
N GLY A 219 9.15 15.70 3.52
CA GLY A 219 8.20 16.48 4.31
C GLY A 219 8.04 17.93 3.81
N GLN A 220 9.12 18.55 3.34
CA GLN A 220 9.07 19.92 2.78
C GLN A 220 8.19 20.02 1.53
N VAL A 221 8.15 18.99 0.70
CA VAL A 221 7.33 18.97 -0.52
C VAL A 221 5.96 18.31 -0.30
N GLY A 222 5.75 17.65 0.84
CA GLY A 222 4.53 16.94 1.17
C GLY A 222 4.43 15.56 0.50
N ALA A 223 5.56 14.93 0.19
CA ALA A 223 5.60 13.56 -0.32
C ALA A 223 5.25 12.56 0.79
N ASP A 224 4.70 11.42 0.39
CA ASP A 224 4.18 10.37 1.26
C ASP A 224 5.06 9.10 1.24
N LEU A 225 4.80 8.20 2.19
CA LEU A 225 5.51 6.93 2.35
C LEU A 225 4.52 5.75 2.40
N ALA A 226 4.77 4.71 1.61
CA ALA A 226 4.13 3.40 1.73
C ALA A 226 5.12 2.43 2.38
N TRP A 227 4.90 2.13 3.65
CA TRP A 227 5.75 1.31 4.49
C TRP A 227 5.31 -0.16 4.47
N SER A 228 6.24 -1.07 4.17
CA SER A 228 6.02 -2.51 4.09
C SER A 228 6.91 -3.23 5.10
N PRO A 229 6.59 -3.18 6.41
CA PRO A 229 7.48 -3.67 7.47
C PRO A 229 7.88 -5.13 7.32
N LEU A 230 6.95 -6.05 7.03
CA LEU A 230 7.27 -7.47 6.93
C LEU A 230 8.20 -7.76 5.76
N SER A 231 7.88 -7.20 4.58
CA SER A 231 8.71 -7.41 3.39
C SER A 231 10.12 -6.88 3.58
N ASN A 232 10.25 -5.68 4.15
CA ASN A 232 11.55 -5.07 4.43
C ASN A 232 12.36 -5.93 5.40
N LEU A 233 11.77 -6.36 6.52
CA LEU A 233 12.44 -7.19 7.53
C LEU A 233 12.88 -8.54 6.96
N LEU A 234 12.03 -9.20 6.17
CA LEU A 234 12.36 -10.51 5.59
C LEU A 234 13.42 -10.43 4.49
N LEU A 235 13.40 -9.38 3.66
CA LEU A 235 14.36 -9.23 2.56
C LEU A 235 15.69 -8.62 3.02
N TYR A 236 15.65 -7.62 3.90
CA TYR A 236 16.81 -6.78 4.20
C TYR A 236 17.31 -6.90 5.65
N GLY A 237 16.55 -7.55 6.53
CA GLY A 237 16.85 -7.65 7.96
C GLY A 237 16.57 -6.36 8.74
N ASP A 238 16.11 -5.30 8.07
CA ASP A 238 15.79 -4.01 8.63
C ASP A 238 14.56 -3.42 7.96
N THR A 239 14.02 -2.33 8.50
CA THR A 239 12.87 -1.63 7.92
C THR A 239 13.08 -0.11 7.96
N THR A 240 12.22 0.60 7.28
CA THR A 240 12.21 2.07 7.16
C THR A 240 12.18 2.75 8.52
N ASP A 241 12.99 3.80 8.70
CA ASP A 241 12.93 4.67 9.89
C ASP A 241 11.66 5.55 9.86
N VAL A 242 10.55 4.92 10.24
CA VAL A 242 9.23 5.55 10.24
C VAL A 242 9.10 6.64 11.31
N VAL A 243 9.95 6.61 12.35
CA VAL A 243 10.00 7.67 13.37
C VAL A 243 10.59 8.92 12.77
N ALA A 244 11.71 8.83 12.06
CA ALA A 244 12.29 9.96 11.35
C ALA A 244 11.34 10.50 10.26
N ALA A 245 10.63 9.62 9.55
CA ALA A 245 9.65 10.02 8.55
C ALA A 245 8.49 10.83 9.19
N ASP A 246 7.91 10.34 10.28
CA ASP A 246 6.83 11.02 11.01
C ASP A 246 7.29 12.38 11.58
N GLN A 247 8.48 12.42 12.20
CA GLN A 247 9.06 13.67 12.71
C GLN A 247 9.33 14.71 11.62
N ALA A 248 9.58 14.27 10.39
CA ALA A 248 9.72 15.15 9.23
C ALA A 248 8.36 15.57 8.63
N GLY A 249 7.23 15.08 9.15
CA GLY A 249 5.90 15.37 8.65
C GLY A 249 5.51 14.55 7.40
N VAL A 250 6.25 13.50 7.09
CA VAL A 250 5.91 12.55 6.01
C VAL A 250 4.72 11.71 6.46
N ARG A 251 3.66 11.68 5.66
CA ARG A 251 2.51 10.83 5.94
C ARG A 251 2.82 9.38 5.58
N ILE A 252 2.57 8.49 6.52
CA ILE A 252 2.88 7.07 6.40
C ILE A 252 1.61 6.28 6.15
N SER A 253 1.64 5.39 5.15
CA SER A 253 0.65 4.36 4.89
C SER A 253 1.27 2.98 5.03
N ILE A 254 0.50 1.98 5.50
CA ILE A 254 0.95 0.59 5.63
C ILE A 254 0.55 -0.19 4.38
N ALA A 255 1.47 -1.02 3.89
CA ALA A 255 1.31 -1.78 2.65
C ALA A 255 1.89 -3.20 2.73
N PRO A 256 1.13 -4.25 2.37
CA PRO A 256 1.59 -5.64 2.42
C PRO A 256 2.70 -6.01 1.45
N ASP A 257 2.86 -5.25 0.35
CA ASP A 257 3.78 -5.48 -0.76
C ASP A 257 3.37 -6.69 -1.63
N TRP A 258 3.72 -7.92 -1.28
CA TRP A 258 3.45 -9.11 -2.08
C TRP A 258 3.53 -10.42 -1.26
N GLY A 259 2.94 -11.52 -1.79
CA GLY A 259 2.90 -12.81 -1.09
C GLY A 259 4.26 -13.41 -0.71
N PRO A 260 5.31 -13.32 -1.55
CA PRO A 260 6.60 -13.95 -1.27
C PRO A 260 7.38 -13.38 -0.07
N SER A 261 7.25 -12.12 0.27
CA SER A 261 7.94 -11.53 1.43
C SER A 261 7.04 -10.69 2.32
N GLY A 262 5.82 -10.41 1.89
CA GLY A 262 4.90 -9.53 2.62
C GLY A 262 3.78 -10.28 3.34
N SER A 263 2.89 -9.52 3.89
CA SER A 263 1.72 -10.00 4.60
C SER A 263 0.61 -10.47 3.66
N LYS A 264 -0.31 -11.27 4.19
CA LYS A 264 -1.44 -11.77 3.40
C LYS A 264 -2.46 -10.68 3.03
N ASN A 265 -2.56 -9.65 3.84
CA ASN A 265 -3.43 -8.49 3.65
C ASN A 265 -3.01 -7.37 4.61
N VAL A 266 -3.64 -6.21 4.47
CA VAL A 266 -3.36 -5.01 5.30
C VAL A 266 -3.56 -5.25 6.78
N LEU A 267 -4.56 -6.04 7.20
CA LEU A 267 -4.79 -6.32 8.62
C LEU A 267 -3.63 -7.14 9.22
N HIS A 268 -3.08 -8.07 8.45
CA HIS A 268 -1.88 -8.80 8.88
C HIS A 268 -0.65 -7.88 8.94
N GLU A 269 -0.47 -7.00 7.96
CA GLU A 269 0.63 -6.03 7.95
C GLU A 269 0.52 -5.03 9.10
N LEU A 270 -0.69 -4.57 9.41
CA LEU A 270 -0.96 -3.72 10.59
C LEU A 270 -0.54 -4.41 11.90
N LYS A 271 -0.78 -5.73 12.02
CA LYS A 271 -0.30 -6.49 13.16
C LYS A 271 1.23 -6.54 13.23
N VAL A 272 1.91 -6.68 12.10
CA VAL A 272 3.38 -6.64 12.06
C VAL A 272 3.89 -5.27 12.47
N ALA A 273 3.28 -4.21 11.95
CA ALA A 273 3.60 -2.83 12.31
C ALA A 273 3.39 -2.56 13.81
N ASP A 274 2.31 -3.05 14.41
CA ASP A 274 2.04 -2.93 15.84
C ASP A 274 3.09 -3.67 16.70
N VAL A 275 3.46 -4.89 16.30
CA VAL A 275 4.52 -5.65 16.99
C VAL A 275 5.85 -4.91 16.90
N TRP A 276 6.22 -4.41 15.73
CA TRP A 276 7.43 -3.62 15.54
C TRP A 276 7.39 -2.33 16.36
N ASN A 277 6.28 -1.62 16.34
CA ASN A 277 6.07 -0.41 17.15
C ASN A 277 6.32 -0.67 18.64
N LYS A 278 5.76 -1.76 19.18
CA LYS A 278 5.93 -2.11 20.60
C LYS A 278 7.32 -2.61 20.96
N GLN A 279 7.98 -3.34 20.07
CA GLN A 279 9.25 -4.02 20.39
C GLN A 279 10.49 -3.21 20.00
N ALA A 280 10.43 -2.42 18.95
CA ALA A 280 11.57 -1.69 18.40
C ALA A 280 11.45 -0.16 18.52
N LEU A 281 10.21 0.37 18.60
CA LEU A 281 9.96 1.82 18.64
C LEU A 281 9.40 2.30 20.00
N ASP A 282 9.45 1.48 21.05
CA ASP A 282 8.95 1.80 22.39
C ASP A 282 7.49 2.30 22.41
N GLY A 283 6.66 1.84 21.46
CA GLY A 283 5.26 2.27 21.36
C GLY A 283 5.09 3.71 20.87
N TYR A 284 5.94 4.17 19.98
CA TYR A 284 5.94 5.55 19.46
C TYR A 284 4.60 5.94 18.84
N PHE A 285 3.99 5.06 18.04
CA PHE A 285 2.68 5.29 17.45
C PHE A 285 1.56 4.76 18.32
N SER A 286 0.50 5.54 18.48
CA SER A 286 -0.75 5.09 19.10
C SER A 286 -1.53 4.15 18.17
N ASP A 287 -2.47 3.38 18.74
CA ASP A 287 -3.37 2.51 17.95
C ASP A 287 -4.17 3.31 16.91
N TYR A 288 -4.52 4.56 17.21
CA TYR A 288 -5.22 5.43 16.26
C TYR A 288 -4.33 5.80 15.07
N GLU A 289 -3.07 6.13 15.29
CA GLU A 289 -2.12 6.46 14.22
C GLU A 289 -1.84 5.25 13.35
N LEU A 290 -1.64 4.08 13.94
CA LEU A 290 -1.49 2.82 13.20
C LEU A 290 -2.74 2.50 12.36
N ALA A 291 -3.94 2.66 12.91
CA ALA A 291 -5.18 2.50 12.15
C ALA A 291 -5.33 3.57 11.05
N ALA A 292 -4.91 4.80 11.29
CA ALA A 292 -4.92 5.87 10.29
C ALA A 292 -3.97 5.56 9.11
N MET A 293 -2.85 4.86 9.35
CA MET A 293 -1.93 4.42 8.29
C MET A 293 -2.54 3.40 7.33
N THR A 294 -3.66 2.79 7.67
CA THR A 294 -4.39 1.84 6.81
C THR A 294 -5.71 2.39 6.25
N THR A 295 -6.10 3.61 6.62
CA THR A 295 -7.41 4.18 6.28
C THR A 295 -7.29 5.62 5.77
N LYS A 296 -7.18 6.57 6.70
CA LYS A 296 -7.14 8.01 6.42
C LYS A 296 -5.89 8.43 5.64
N ASN A 297 -4.71 7.92 6.01
CA ASN A 297 -3.46 8.36 5.41
C ASN A 297 -3.37 7.98 3.92
N PRO A 298 -3.61 6.71 3.52
CA PRO A 298 -3.63 6.36 2.10
C PRO A 298 -4.74 7.07 1.32
N ALA A 299 -5.90 7.37 1.93
CA ALA A 299 -6.91 8.18 1.28
C ALA A 299 -6.42 9.60 0.99
N LEU A 300 -5.67 10.21 1.92
CA LEU A 300 -5.04 11.52 1.71
C LEU A 300 -3.93 11.45 0.65
N ALA A 301 -3.08 10.42 0.66
CA ALA A 301 -2.03 10.23 -0.34
C ALA A 301 -2.59 10.15 -1.77
N ASN A 302 -3.74 9.50 -1.93
CA ASN A 302 -4.44 9.37 -3.21
C ASN A 302 -5.32 10.58 -3.58
N LYS A 303 -5.39 11.61 -2.72
CA LYS A 303 -6.37 12.70 -2.82
C LYS A 303 -7.83 12.21 -2.83
N TRP A 304 -8.09 11.13 -2.09
CA TRP A 304 -9.41 10.47 -1.97
C TRP A 304 -10.14 10.79 -0.66
N ASP A 305 -9.59 11.63 0.18
CA ASP A 305 -10.12 11.94 1.51
C ASP A 305 -11.49 12.63 1.53
N GLY A 306 -11.91 13.16 0.38
CA GLY A 306 -13.28 13.63 0.15
C GLY A 306 -14.27 12.52 -0.18
N PHE A 307 -13.81 11.28 -0.36
CA PHE A 307 -14.64 10.15 -0.81
C PHE A 307 -14.62 8.97 0.17
N VAL A 308 -13.46 8.58 0.69
CA VAL A 308 -13.25 7.41 1.55
C VAL A 308 -12.26 7.68 2.69
N GLY A 309 -11.90 6.65 3.47
CA GLY A 309 -10.85 6.69 4.51
C GLY A 309 -11.35 7.14 5.88
N ARG A 310 -12.62 7.51 6.02
CA ARG A 310 -13.25 7.91 7.31
C ARG A 310 -14.72 7.49 7.35
N VAL A 311 -15.27 7.31 8.55
CA VAL A 311 -16.70 7.10 8.75
C VAL A 311 -17.38 8.46 8.97
N ASN A 312 -17.66 9.16 7.88
CA ASN A 312 -18.27 10.49 7.91
C ASN A 312 -19.45 10.58 6.92
N ALA A 313 -20.47 11.35 7.29
CA ALA A 313 -21.58 11.62 6.38
C ALA A 313 -21.08 12.25 5.06
N GLY A 314 -21.66 11.81 3.95
CA GLY A 314 -21.31 12.23 2.59
C GLY A 314 -20.22 11.39 1.92
N LEU A 315 -19.40 10.66 2.67
CA LEU A 315 -18.38 9.76 2.13
C LEU A 315 -19.02 8.43 1.66
N TYR A 316 -18.34 7.71 0.79
CA TYR A 316 -18.73 6.35 0.43
C TYR A 316 -18.69 5.42 1.64
N ALA A 317 -19.63 4.49 1.68
CA ALA A 317 -19.76 3.50 2.76
C ALA A 317 -18.83 2.30 2.51
N ASP A 318 -17.58 2.58 2.19
CA ASP A 318 -16.51 1.60 2.15
C ASP A 318 -16.12 1.33 3.62
N LEU A 319 -16.67 0.27 4.20
CA LEU A 319 -16.63 0.01 5.64
C LEU A 319 -16.19 -1.43 5.91
N VAL A 320 -15.54 -1.62 7.04
CA VAL A 320 -15.24 -2.93 7.62
C VAL A 320 -15.79 -3.03 9.03
N VAL A 321 -16.39 -4.16 9.32
CA VAL A 321 -16.85 -4.49 10.68
C VAL A 321 -15.87 -5.46 11.29
N VAL A 322 -15.28 -5.07 12.40
CA VAL A 322 -14.41 -5.94 13.20
C VAL A 322 -15.20 -6.45 14.39
N ASP A 323 -15.32 -7.76 14.50
CA ASP A 323 -16.01 -8.41 15.58
C ASP A 323 -15.30 -8.14 16.92
N ASN A 324 -16.07 -7.84 17.96
CA ASN A 324 -15.55 -7.63 19.33
C ASN A 324 -15.33 -8.95 20.10
N PHE A 325 -15.46 -10.11 19.46
CA PHE A 325 -15.16 -11.39 20.10
C PHE A 325 -13.66 -11.52 20.39
N HIS A 326 -13.35 -11.73 21.65
CA HIS A 326 -12.02 -12.03 22.17
C HIS A 326 -11.91 -13.51 22.58
#